data_e1a67cb8dc2faefeb54c7887e893471e
#
_entry.id   e1a67cb8dc2faefeb54c7887e893471e
#
_cell.length_a   1.000
_cell.length_b   1.000
_cell.length_c   1.000
_cell.angle_alpha   90.00
_cell.angle_beta   90.00
_cell.angle_gamma   90.00
#
_symmetry.space_group_name_H-M   'P 1'
#
loop_
_entity.id
_entity.type
_entity.pdbx_description
1 polymer ?
#
loop_
_entity_poly.entity_id
_entity_poly.type
_entity_poly.pdbx_seq_one_letter_code
_entity_poly.pdbx_strand_id
1 'polypeptide(L)'
;IKSNQITSARSEDIDNKDIQKVIKVVGIRADRAVSNDDRNHVLSSLTSKYFSSYKAVKNESELVFTKLEQKLEEADRELYKIYNGEQSESGEVVEGIFSDVIGVIKTYGGSDNGIDIAIESSISEKNLLSDNTTLSYRQGDDCSLPETYNGLGYLNLIGILFEIETKIQELFEQSADINLLYIEEPEAHTHPQLQYVFIRNIKSHIAIHRDKFLHEKNKKLQLLI
;
A
#
# COMPACT_ATOMS: atom_id res chain seq x y z
N ILE A 1 -46.25 -47.73 -5.81
CA ILE A 1 -45.68 -46.53 -6.48
C ILE A 1 -45.74 -45.44 -5.42
N LYS A 2 -44.61 -45.13 -4.76
CA LYS A 2 -44.49 -44.02 -3.82
C LYS A 2 -44.20 -42.75 -4.65
N SER A 3 -45.14 -41.80 -4.65
CA SER A 3 -44.93 -40.49 -5.21
C SER A 3 -43.94 -39.71 -4.33
N ASN A 4 -42.80 -39.37 -4.85
CA ASN A 4 -41.90 -38.39 -4.26
C ASN A 4 -42.61 -37.02 -4.28
N GLN A 5 -43.12 -36.57 -3.16
CA GLN A 5 -43.46 -35.19 -2.97
C GLN A 5 -42.14 -34.38 -2.94
N ILE A 6 -41.90 -33.63 -3.99
CA ILE A 6 -40.91 -32.56 -4.00
C ILE A 6 -41.48 -31.51 -3.05
N THR A 7 -40.97 -31.43 -1.85
CA THR A 7 -41.19 -30.31 -0.95
C THR A 7 -40.70 -29.05 -1.66
N SER A 8 -41.61 -28.10 -1.91
CA SER A 8 -41.29 -26.79 -2.43
C SER A 8 -40.24 -26.16 -1.51
N ALA A 9 -39.01 -26.06 -2.00
CA ALA A 9 -38.01 -25.27 -1.34
C ALA A 9 -38.55 -23.84 -1.24
N ARG A 10 -38.69 -23.30 -0.04
CA ARG A 10 -38.94 -21.86 0.15
C ARG A 10 -37.75 -21.15 -0.44
N SER A 11 -37.98 -20.37 -1.49
CA SER A 11 -37.02 -19.37 -1.94
C SER A 11 -37.08 -18.22 -0.92
N GLU A 12 -36.16 -18.19 0.01
CA GLU A 12 -35.89 -17.00 0.81
C GLU A 12 -35.12 -16.02 -0.08
N ASP A 13 -35.50 -14.75 -0.07
CA ASP A 13 -34.74 -13.70 -0.73
C ASP A 13 -33.39 -13.60 -0.02
N ILE A 14 -32.33 -14.02 -0.73
CA ILE A 14 -30.96 -13.96 -0.21
C ILE A 14 -30.44 -12.53 -0.43
N ASP A 15 -30.09 -11.86 0.65
CA ASP A 15 -29.44 -10.53 0.57
C ASP A 15 -28.04 -10.67 -0.09
N ASN A 16 -27.68 -9.68 -0.89
CA ASN A 16 -26.35 -9.59 -1.50
C ASN A 16 -25.22 -9.72 -0.47
N LYS A 17 -25.44 -9.28 0.76
CA LYS A 17 -24.49 -9.45 1.87
C LYS A 17 -24.25 -10.91 2.25
N ASP A 18 -25.26 -11.75 2.12
CA ASP A 18 -25.11 -13.18 2.44
C ASP A 18 -24.38 -13.91 1.32
N ILE A 19 -24.59 -13.52 0.07
CA ILE A 19 -23.81 -14.02 -1.07
C ILE A 19 -22.33 -13.67 -0.91
N GLN A 20 -22.01 -12.43 -0.48
CA GLN A 20 -20.65 -11.98 -0.26
C GLN A 20 -19.92 -12.70 0.89
N LYS A 21 -20.63 -13.33 1.82
CA LYS A 21 -20.02 -14.20 2.85
C LYS A 21 -19.56 -15.54 2.26
N VAL A 22 -20.28 -16.03 1.25
CA VAL A 22 -20.01 -17.31 0.60
C VAL A 22 -18.98 -17.17 -0.51
N ILE A 23 -19.14 -16.17 -1.39
CA ILE A 23 -18.25 -15.95 -2.55
C ILE A 23 -17.87 -14.49 -2.63
N LYS A 24 -16.57 -14.23 -2.69
CA LYS A 24 -16.01 -12.90 -2.97
C LYS A 24 -15.15 -12.97 -4.22
N VAL A 25 -15.40 -12.04 -5.15
CA VAL A 25 -14.65 -11.94 -6.41
C VAL A 25 -13.95 -10.58 -6.44
N VAL A 26 -12.67 -10.60 -6.73
CA VAL A 26 -11.86 -9.39 -6.92
C VAL A 26 -11.11 -9.51 -8.24
N GLY A 27 -11.16 -8.44 -9.04
CA GLY A 27 -10.56 -8.41 -10.37
C GLY A 27 -9.38 -7.46 -10.46
N ILE A 28 -8.39 -7.83 -11.25
CA ILE A 28 -7.33 -6.98 -11.77
C ILE A 28 -7.63 -6.76 -13.24
N ARG A 29 -7.87 -5.52 -13.63
CA ARG A 29 -8.36 -5.16 -14.96
C ARG A 29 -7.22 -5.05 -15.97
N ALA A 30 -7.56 -5.19 -17.25
CA ALA A 30 -6.62 -5.02 -18.35
C ALA A 30 -6.14 -3.56 -18.52
N ASP A 31 -7.00 -2.59 -18.22
CA ASP A 31 -6.75 -1.15 -18.36
C ASP A 31 -5.86 -0.57 -17.24
N ARG A 32 -4.72 -1.20 -16.99
CA ARG A 32 -3.74 -0.74 -16.00
C ARG A 32 -2.98 0.47 -16.52
N ALA A 33 -3.01 1.55 -15.75
CA ALA A 33 -2.25 2.75 -16.07
C ALA A 33 -0.76 2.54 -15.77
N VAL A 34 -0.02 1.98 -16.73
CA VAL A 34 1.44 1.93 -16.70
C VAL A 34 1.97 2.93 -17.71
N SER A 35 2.73 3.91 -17.26
CA SER A 35 3.30 4.97 -18.08
C SER A 35 4.78 5.17 -17.75
N ASN A 36 5.58 5.42 -18.78
CA ASN A 36 6.98 5.85 -18.63
C ASN A 36 7.10 7.38 -18.47
N ASP A 37 5.99 8.08 -18.23
CA ASP A 37 6.06 9.52 -17.97
C ASP A 37 6.67 9.75 -16.58
N ASP A 38 7.75 10.53 -16.52
CA ASP A 38 8.46 10.90 -15.28
C ASP A 38 7.57 11.52 -14.20
N ARG A 39 6.36 11.94 -14.57
CA ARG A 39 5.35 12.51 -13.66
C ARG A 39 4.43 11.48 -13.04
N ASN A 40 4.39 10.27 -13.58
CA ASN A 40 3.50 9.21 -13.11
C ASN A 40 4.29 8.20 -12.25
N HIS A 41 4.35 8.46 -10.95
CA HIS A 41 4.88 7.52 -9.95
C HIS A 41 3.88 6.36 -9.72
N VAL A 42 3.60 5.59 -10.77
CA VAL A 42 2.60 4.51 -10.72
C VAL A 42 2.99 3.45 -9.70
N LEU A 43 4.25 3.02 -9.70
CA LEU A 43 4.73 2.00 -8.76
C LEU A 43 4.78 2.53 -7.32
N SER A 44 5.11 3.81 -7.12
CA SER A 44 5.04 4.44 -5.80
C SER A 44 3.62 4.45 -5.25
N SER A 45 2.62 4.75 -6.08
CA SER A 45 1.20 4.66 -5.71
C SER A 45 0.79 3.23 -5.34
N LEU A 46 1.23 2.23 -6.10
CA LEU A 46 0.97 0.82 -5.83
C LEU A 46 1.66 0.35 -4.55
N THR A 47 2.88 0.81 -4.29
CA THR A 47 3.61 0.55 -3.04
C THR A 47 2.85 1.07 -1.84
N SER A 48 2.31 2.30 -1.92
CA SER A 48 1.49 2.91 -0.87
C SER A 48 0.19 2.14 -0.62
N LYS A 49 -0.49 1.70 -1.68
CA LYS A 49 -1.70 0.86 -1.57
C LYS A 49 -1.39 -0.48 -0.92
N TYR A 50 -0.32 -1.14 -1.36
CA TYR A 50 0.12 -2.40 -0.78
C TYR A 50 0.43 -2.27 0.72
N PHE A 51 1.18 -1.23 1.10
CA PHE A 51 1.49 -0.96 2.51
C PHE A 51 0.23 -0.77 3.35
N SER A 52 -0.74 0.01 2.86
CA SER A 52 -2.01 0.24 3.56
C SER A 52 -2.79 -1.07 3.76
N SER A 53 -2.86 -1.92 2.72
CA SER A 53 -3.51 -3.22 2.81
C SER A 53 -2.75 -4.17 3.74
N TYR A 54 -1.42 -4.16 3.71
CA TYR A 54 -0.59 -4.97 4.57
C TYR A 54 -0.76 -4.58 6.06
N LYS A 55 -0.78 -3.27 6.35
CA LYS A 55 -1.01 -2.76 7.72
C LYS A 55 -2.37 -3.20 8.26
N ALA A 56 -3.43 -3.15 7.44
CA ALA A 56 -4.77 -3.58 7.83
C ALA A 56 -4.85 -5.07 8.21
N VAL A 57 -4.11 -5.93 7.50
CA VAL A 57 -4.12 -7.39 7.74
C VAL A 57 -3.29 -7.80 8.95
N LYS A 58 -2.16 -7.14 9.19
CA LYS A 58 -1.14 -7.58 10.14
C LYS A 58 -1.31 -7.06 11.57
N ASN A 59 -2.34 -6.27 11.86
CA ASN A 59 -2.51 -5.53 13.10
C ASN A 59 -1.35 -4.54 13.37
N GLU A 60 -1.67 -3.36 13.86
CA GLU A 60 -0.74 -2.25 14.13
C GLU A 60 0.39 -2.59 15.13
N SER A 61 0.30 -3.73 15.81
CA SER A 61 1.26 -4.18 16.82
C SER A 61 2.50 -4.91 16.28
N GLU A 62 2.66 -5.07 14.96
CA GLU A 62 3.91 -5.64 14.44
C GLU A 62 5.08 -4.69 14.71
N LEU A 63 6.18 -5.24 15.22
CA LEU A 63 7.41 -4.53 15.57
C LEU A 63 7.93 -3.60 14.45
N VAL A 64 7.63 -3.94 13.20
CA VAL A 64 8.04 -3.15 12.02
C VAL A 64 7.30 -1.82 11.96
N PHE A 65 5.98 -1.81 12.20
CA PHE A 65 5.17 -0.58 12.20
C PHE A 65 5.54 0.32 13.37
N THR A 66 5.67 -0.23 14.56
CA THR A 66 6.11 0.52 15.73
C THR A 66 7.47 1.18 15.51
N LYS A 67 8.42 0.48 14.88
CA LYS A 67 9.72 1.06 14.52
C LYS A 67 9.61 2.16 13.48
N LEU A 68 8.73 2.01 12.48
CA LEU A 68 8.51 3.04 11.47
C LEU A 68 7.91 4.30 12.12
N GLU A 69 6.87 4.16 12.93
CA GLU A 69 6.23 5.26 13.66
C GLU A 69 7.24 5.99 14.55
N GLN A 70 8.05 5.27 15.32
CA GLN A 70 9.11 5.86 16.14
C GLN A 70 10.12 6.67 15.32
N LYS A 71 10.50 6.16 14.13
CA LYS A 71 11.43 6.86 13.25
C LYS A 71 10.82 8.12 12.62
N LEU A 72 9.53 8.11 12.31
CA LEU A 72 8.81 9.28 11.83
C LEU A 72 8.69 10.35 12.92
N GLU A 73 8.37 9.96 14.15
CA GLU A 73 8.34 10.88 15.30
C GLU A 73 9.72 11.47 15.64
N GLU A 74 10.79 10.67 15.52
CA GLU A 74 12.15 11.18 15.66
C GLU A 74 12.46 12.22 14.57
N ALA A 75 12.11 11.94 13.31
CA ALA A 75 12.32 12.87 12.21
C ALA A 75 11.52 14.18 12.39
N ASP A 76 10.25 14.11 12.79
CA ASP A 76 9.43 15.29 13.07
C ASP A 76 10.03 16.14 14.20
N ARG A 77 10.55 15.52 15.26
CA ARG A 77 11.23 16.22 16.36
C ARG A 77 12.50 16.95 15.89
N GLU A 78 13.31 16.29 15.06
CA GLU A 78 14.53 16.92 14.51
C GLU A 78 14.18 18.07 13.54
N LEU A 79 13.14 17.90 12.71
CA LEU A 79 12.67 18.96 11.84
C LEU A 79 12.12 20.15 12.64
N TYR A 80 11.41 19.89 13.73
CA TYR A 80 10.93 20.95 14.62
C TYR A 80 12.07 21.82 15.16
N LYS A 81 13.20 21.22 15.58
CA LYS A 81 14.38 21.94 16.04
C LYS A 81 15.04 22.77 14.92
N ILE A 82 15.14 22.19 13.72
CA ILE A 82 15.67 22.87 12.56
C ILE A 82 14.82 24.07 12.15
N TYR A 83 13.49 23.95 12.25
CA TYR A 83 12.57 25.03 11.85
C TYR A 83 12.49 26.14 12.88
N ASN A 84 12.44 25.82 14.16
CA ASN A 84 12.17 26.78 15.23
C ASN A 84 13.41 27.18 16.03
N GLY A 85 14.50 26.45 15.87
CA GLY A 85 15.71 26.59 16.67
C GLY A 85 15.68 25.73 17.94
N GLU A 86 16.83 25.53 18.49
CA GLU A 86 17.04 24.75 19.74
C GLU A 86 17.99 25.51 20.68
N GLN A 87 17.69 25.48 21.98
CA GLN A 87 18.63 25.89 22.99
C GLN A 87 19.40 24.66 23.47
N SER A 88 20.71 24.65 23.20
CA SER A 88 21.59 23.59 23.66
C SER A 88 21.67 23.55 25.19
N GLU A 89 21.93 22.38 25.76
CA GLU A 89 22.22 22.22 27.19
C GLU A 89 23.42 23.07 27.64
N SER A 90 24.32 23.43 26.73
CA SER A 90 25.42 24.37 26.99
C SER A 90 25.03 25.85 26.99
N GLY A 91 23.75 26.16 26.73
CA GLY A 91 23.24 27.53 26.66
C GLY A 91 23.45 28.22 25.32
N GLU A 92 23.99 27.54 24.33
CA GLU A 92 24.14 28.05 22.96
C GLU A 92 22.78 27.95 22.24
N VAL A 93 22.31 29.07 21.65
CA VAL A 93 21.06 29.14 20.90
C VAL A 93 21.39 28.91 19.44
N VAL A 94 20.82 27.84 18.86
CA VAL A 94 20.86 27.59 17.43
C VAL A 94 19.60 28.16 16.82
N GLU A 95 19.72 29.16 15.95
CA GLU A 95 18.57 29.76 15.27
C GLU A 95 18.00 28.79 14.23
N GLY A 96 16.67 28.65 14.25
CA GLY A 96 15.96 27.85 13.27
C GLY A 96 15.76 28.59 11.95
N ILE A 97 15.46 27.83 10.89
CA ILE A 97 15.23 28.40 9.53
C ILE A 97 14.14 29.48 9.54
N PHE A 98 13.13 29.35 10.39
CA PHE A 98 11.99 30.25 10.44
C PHE A 98 12.04 31.25 11.62
N SER A 99 13.14 31.32 12.36
CA SER A 99 13.28 32.16 13.54
C SER A 99 12.99 33.64 13.26
N ASP A 100 13.46 34.18 12.13
CA ASP A 100 13.20 35.55 11.72
C ASP A 100 11.71 35.82 11.49
N VAL A 101 11.03 34.92 10.74
CA VAL A 101 9.60 35.05 10.44
C VAL A 101 8.76 34.94 11.71
N ILE A 102 9.09 33.98 12.56
CA ILE A 102 8.42 33.81 13.88
C ILE A 102 8.64 35.05 14.74
N GLY A 103 9.84 35.61 14.77
CA GLY A 103 10.16 36.84 15.46
C GLY A 103 9.31 38.03 15.00
N VAL A 104 9.16 38.20 13.68
CA VAL A 104 8.30 39.23 13.10
C VAL A 104 6.83 39.00 13.51
N ILE A 105 6.30 37.79 13.41
CA ILE A 105 4.91 37.49 13.78
C ILE A 105 4.66 37.82 15.26
N LYS A 106 5.61 37.50 16.14
CA LYS A 106 5.55 37.81 17.56
C LYS A 106 5.45 39.33 17.84
N THR A 107 6.09 40.17 17.03
CA THR A 107 6.02 41.63 17.16
C THR A 107 4.67 42.21 16.76
N TYR A 108 3.90 41.51 15.91
CA TYR A 108 2.56 41.91 15.45
C TYR A 108 1.41 41.41 16.35
N GLY A 109 1.67 40.95 17.57
CA GLY A 109 0.66 40.59 18.55
C GLY A 109 0.59 39.09 18.87
N GLY A 110 1.55 38.30 18.42
CA GLY A 110 1.61 36.87 18.72
C GLY A 110 2.03 36.52 20.15
N SER A 111 2.64 37.47 20.90
CA SER A 111 3.21 37.19 22.23
C SER A 111 2.39 37.70 23.43
N ASP A 112 1.49 38.65 23.21
CA ASP A 112 0.79 39.31 24.35
C ASP A 112 -0.27 38.44 25.04
N ASN A 113 -0.67 37.31 24.43
CA ASN A 113 -1.71 36.43 25.00
C ASN A 113 -1.16 35.07 25.50
N GLY A 114 0.17 34.93 25.65
CA GLY A 114 0.78 33.65 26.05
C GLY A 114 0.69 32.55 24.99
N ILE A 115 0.42 32.91 23.73
CA ILE A 115 0.42 31.98 22.59
C ILE A 115 1.81 32.01 21.99
N ASP A 116 2.48 30.85 21.99
CA ASP A 116 3.72 30.68 21.27
C ASP A 116 3.45 30.08 19.87
N ILE A 117 4.11 30.63 18.86
CA ILE A 117 3.94 30.19 17.46
C ILE A 117 5.16 29.38 17.08
N ALA A 118 4.90 28.17 16.63
CA ALA A 118 5.93 27.26 16.11
C ALA A 118 5.51 26.69 14.76
N ILE A 119 6.47 26.31 13.95
CA ILE A 119 6.25 25.61 12.70
C ILE A 119 6.51 24.14 12.95
N GLU A 120 5.49 23.31 12.72
CA GLU A 120 5.54 21.88 12.93
C GLU A 120 5.49 21.14 11.58
N SER A 121 6.25 20.06 11.47
CA SER A 121 6.08 19.09 10.41
C SER A 121 5.16 17.96 10.89
N SER A 122 4.49 17.31 9.96
CA SER A 122 3.71 16.11 10.22
C SER A 122 3.97 15.12 9.10
N ILE A 123 4.96 14.26 9.31
CA ILE A 123 5.30 13.21 8.35
C ILE A 123 4.41 12.01 8.64
N SER A 124 3.42 11.79 7.77
CA SER A 124 2.62 10.58 7.86
C SER A 124 3.21 9.47 7.00
N GLU A 125 3.02 8.22 7.44
CA GLU A 125 3.42 7.03 6.67
C GLU A 125 2.85 7.06 5.25
N LYS A 126 1.60 7.49 5.11
CA LYS A 126 0.93 7.58 3.81
C LYS A 126 1.63 8.57 2.88
N ASN A 127 1.95 9.76 3.36
CA ASN A 127 2.62 10.78 2.56
C ASN A 127 4.05 10.37 2.21
N LEU A 128 4.74 9.70 3.15
CA LEU A 128 6.08 9.17 2.89
C LEU A 128 6.08 8.18 1.74
N LEU A 129 5.11 7.27 1.72
CA LEU A 129 5.05 6.18 0.73
C LEU A 129 4.47 6.63 -0.60
N SER A 130 3.48 7.55 -0.63
CA SER A 130 2.85 7.98 -1.88
C SER A 130 3.70 8.94 -2.69
N ASP A 131 4.37 9.88 -2.03
CA ASP A 131 5.00 11.01 -2.70
C ASP A 131 6.54 10.97 -2.66
N ASN A 132 7.10 10.24 -1.68
CA ASN A 132 8.53 10.25 -1.40
C ASN A 132 9.21 8.89 -1.54
N THR A 133 8.47 7.85 -1.95
CA THR A 133 9.03 6.51 -2.15
C THR A 133 8.99 6.16 -3.62
N THR A 134 10.14 5.79 -4.18
CA THR A 134 10.26 5.34 -5.57
C THR A 134 10.87 3.94 -5.62
N LEU A 135 10.41 3.14 -6.58
CA LEU A 135 11.05 1.88 -6.87
C LEU A 135 12.34 2.13 -7.65
N SER A 136 13.45 1.61 -7.15
CA SER A 136 14.74 1.70 -7.84
C SER A 136 15.31 0.32 -8.12
N TYR A 137 16.03 0.21 -9.24
CA TYR A 137 16.72 -1.01 -9.65
C TYR A 137 18.20 -0.86 -9.37
N ARG A 138 18.79 -1.80 -8.66
CA ARG A 138 20.22 -1.80 -8.39
C ARG A 138 20.93 -2.80 -9.29
N GLN A 139 21.93 -2.34 -10.01
CA GLN A 139 22.83 -3.15 -10.80
C GLN A 139 24.25 -3.01 -10.25
N GLY A 140 24.67 -3.97 -9.41
CA GLY A 140 25.89 -3.86 -8.62
C GLY A 140 25.74 -2.89 -7.44
N ASP A 141 26.87 -2.53 -6.82
CA ASP A 141 26.86 -1.73 -5.60
C ASP A 141 26.70 -0.21 -5.85
N ASP A 142 27.03 0.27 -7.05
CA ASP A 142 27.17 1.71 -7.33
C ASP A 142 26.10 2.30 -8.30
N CYS A 143 25.26 1.47 -8.91
CA CYS A 143 24.28 1.94 -9.89
C CYS A 143 22.84 1.67 -9.45
N SER A 144 22.09 2.75 -9.21
CA SER A 144 20.65 2.71 -8.96
C SER A 144 19.92 3.44 -10.07
N LEU A 145 19.01 2.74 -10.75
CA LEU A 145 18.20 3.26 -11.85
C LEU A 145 16.75 3.46 -11.36
N PRO A 146 16.13 4.62 -11.61
CA PRO A 146 14.74 4.85 -11.27
C PRO A 146 13.81 3.97 -12.11
N GLU A 147 12.55 3.86 -11.68
CA GLU A 147 11.53 3.01 -12.33
C GLU A 147 11.34 3.31 -13.82
N THR A 148 11.52 4.57 -14.22
CA THR A 148 11.36 5.05 -15.61
C THR A 148 12.38 4.47 -16.59
N TYR A 149 13.49 3.93 -16.10
CA TYR A 149 14.50 3.28 -16.96
C TYR A 149 14.13 1.88 -17.40
N ASN A 150 13.04 1.31 -16.89
CA ASN A 150 12.58 0.00 -17.33
C ASN A 150 11.62 0.11 -18.51
N GLY A 151 11.67 -0.88 -19.38
CA GLY A 151 10.68 -1.01 -20.45
C GLY A 151 9.27 -1.21 -19.89
N LEU A 152 8.26 -0.67 -20.59
CA LEU A 152 6.84 -0.73 -20.22
C LEU A 152 6.38 -2.13 -19.81
N GLY A 153 6.85 -3.17 -20.51
CA GLY A 153 6.47 -4.55 -20.21
C GLY A 153 6.93 -5.02 -18.82
N TYR A 154 8.10 -4.58 -18.38
CA TYR A 154 8.60 -4.93 -17.05
C TYR A 154 7.90 -4.14 -15.94
N LEU A 155 7.65 -2.85 -16.17
CA LEU A 155 6.85 -2.02 -15.28
C LEU A 155 5.43 -2.58 -15.11
N ASN A 156 4.80 -3.00 -16.22
CA ASN A 156 3.49 -3.63 -16.18
C ASN A 156 3.51 -4.93 -15.37
N LEU A 157 4.53 -5.77 -15.55
CA LEU A 157 4.68 -7.01 -14.77
C LEU A 157 4.78 -6.72 -13.26
N ILE A 158 5.61 -5.76 -12.87
CA ILE A 158 5.74 -5.36 -11.46
C ILE A 158 4.41 -4.80 -10.94
N GLY A 159 3.75 -3.95 -11.72
CA GLY A 159 2.43 -3.41 -11.40
C GLY A 159 1.41 -4.50 -11.12
N ILE A 160 1.32 -5.51 -11.99
CA ILE A 160 0.44 -6.67 -11.81
C ILE A 160 0.76 -7.40 -10.50
N LEU A 161 2.04 -7.62 -10.20
CA LEU A 161 2.45 -8.33 -8.98
C LEU A 161 2.06 -7.55 -7.71
N PHE A 162 2.26 -6.24 -7.68
CA PHE A 162 1.79 -5.39 -6.57
C PHE A 162 0.27 -5.41 -6.44
N GLU A 163 -0.47 -5.36 -7.54
CA GLU A 163 -1.92 -5.44 -7.50
C GLU A 163 -2.40 -6.80 -7.00
N ILE A 164 -1.78 -7.90 -7.44
CA ILE A 164 -2.08 -9.25 -6.96
C ILE A 164 -1.91 -9.31 -5.45
N GLU A 165 -0.77 -8.87 -4.92
CA GLU A 165 -0.49 -8.87 -3.49
C GLU A 165 -1.49 -8.01 -2.72
N THR A 166 -1.78 -6.81 -3.19
CA THR A 166 -2.76 -5.90 -2.57
C THR A 166 -4.15 -6.54 -2.53
N LYS A 167 -4.60 -7.13 -3.65
CA LYS A 167 -5.91 -7.78 -3.75
C LYS A 167 -6.01 -9.05 -2.89
N ILE A 168 -4.93 -9.80 -2.77
CA ILE A 168 -4.86 -10.95 -1.87
C ILE A 168 -4.97 -10.50 -0.41
N GLN A 169 -4.30 -9.40 -0.02
CA GLN A 169 -4.44 -8.84 1.33
C GLN A 169 -5.88 -8.39 1.61
N GLU A 170 -6.50 -7.66 0.69
CA GLU A 170 -7.91 -7.24 0.80
C GLU A 170 -8.87 -8.44 0.93
N LEU A 171 -8.63 -9.51 0.14
CA LEU A 171 -9.41 -10.75 0.23
C LEU A 171 -9.17 -11.46 1.57
N PHE A 172 -7.95 -11.45 2.07
CA PHE A 172 -7.60 -12.10 3.32
C PHE A 172 -8.25 -11.43 4.52
N GLU A 173 -8.30 -10.09 4.54
CA GLU A 173 -8.94 -9.31 5.60
C GLU A 173 -10.44 -9.60 5.68
N GLN A 174 -11.12 -9.55 4.55
CA GLN A 174 -12.58 -9.75 4.44
C GLN A 174 -12.91 -11.03 3.66
N SER A 175 -12.34 -12.17 4.09
CA SER A 175 -12.47 -13.42 3.35
C SER A 175 -13.86 -14.02 3.41
N ALA A 176 -14.39 -14.41 2.24
CA ALA A 176 -15.55 -15.29 2.10
C ALA A 176 -15.14 -16.78 2.19
N ASP A 177 -16.08 -17.71 2.11
CA ASP A 177 -15.76 -19.13 2.07
C ASP A 177 -14.96 -19.49 0.81
N ILE A 178 -15.29 -18.86 -0.32
CA ILE A 178 -14.60 -18.98 -1.59
C ILE A 178 -14.20 -17.59 -2.05
N ASN A 179 -12.90 -17.37 -2.22
CA ASN A 179 -12.33 -16.11 -2.69
C ASN A 179 -11.77 -16.33 -4.10
N LEU A 180 -12.22 -15.53 -5.06
CA LEU A 180 -11.80 -15.62 -6.44
C LEU A 180 -10.99 -14.37 -6.79
N LEU A 181 -9.75 -14.56 -7.21
CA LEU A 181 -8.92 -13.52 -7.81
C LEU A 181 -8.97 -13.71 -9.33
N TYR A 182 -9.46 -12.72 -10.03
CA TYR A 182 -9.55 -12.73 -11.50
C TYR A 182 -8.56 -11.71 -12.07
N ILE A 183 -7.79 -12.11 -13.09
CA ILE A 183 -6.81 -11.25 -13.78
C ILE A 183 -7.17 -11.19 -15.25
N GLU A 184 -7.52 -9.99 -15.73
CA GLU A 184 -7.80 -9.74 -17.16
C GLU A 184 -6.51 -9.46 -17.90
N GLU A 185 -6.33 -10.16 -19.01
CA GLU A 185 -5.26 -9.94 -19.99
C GLU A 185 -3.89 -9.64 -19.35
N PRO A 186 -3.34 -10.54 -18.52
CA PRO A 186 -2.06 -10.29 -17.86
C PRO A 186 -0.90 -10.14 -18.87
N GLU A 187 -1.11 -10.61 -20.10
CA GLU A 187 -0.19 -10.46 -21.23
C GLU A 187 -0.21 -9.08 -21.88
N ALA A 188 -1.24 -8.26 -21.65
CA ALA A 188 -1.35 -6.94 -22.25
C ALA A 188 -0.11 -6.09 -21.96
N HIS A 189 0.47 -5.50 -22.99
CA HIS A 189 1.68 -4.67 -22.93
C HIS A 189 2.95 -5.34 -22.39
N THR A 190 2.97 -6.69 -22.32
CA THR A 190 4.13 -7.46 -21.85
C THR A 190 4.83 -8.19 -23.01
N HIS A 191 6.17 -8.23 -22.97
CA HIS A 191 6.93 -9.01 -23.96
C HIS A 191 6.67 -10.52 -23.77
N PRO A 192 6.58 -11.34 -24.83
CA PRO A 192 6.27 -12.77 -24.75
C PRO A 192 7.13 -13.57 -23.74
N GLN A 193 8.40 -13.22 -23.59
CA GLN A 193 9.26 -13.86 -22.58
C GLN A 193 8.78 -13.59 -21.14
N LEU A 194 8.33 -12.36 -20.85
CA LEU A 194 7.80 -12.01 -19.54
C LEU A 194 6.45 -12.64 -19.27
N GLN A 195 5.61 -12.78 -20.33
CA GLN A 195 4.35 -13.52 -20.25
C GLN A 195 4.60 -14.97 -19.82
N TYR A 196 5.57 -15.63 -20.46
CA TYR A 196 5.94 -16.99 -20.11
C TYR A 196 6.42 -17.11 -18.66
N VAL A 197 7.31 -16.19 -18.23
CA VAL A 197 7.82 -16.15 -16.85
C VAL A 197 6.68 -15.92 -15.85
N PHE A 198 5.76 -15.00 -16.15
CA PHE A 198 4.60 -14.72 -15.32
C PHE A 198 3.71 -15.97 -15.16
N ILE A 199 3.24 -16.54 -16.26
CA ILE A 199 2.33 -17.71 -16.25
C ILE A 199 2.98 -18.92 -15.57
N ARG A 200 4.29 -19.11 -15.77
CA ARG A 200 5.04 -20.18 -15.10
C ARG A 200 5.05 -20.03 -13.58
N ASN A 201 5.25 -18.81 -13.08
CA ASN A 201 5.50 -18.59 -11.67
C ASN A 201 4.24 -18.27 -10.87
N ILE A 202 3.20 -17.68 -11.51
CA ILE A 202 2.00 -17.22 -10.81
C ILE A 202 1.28 -18.36 -10.07
N LYS A 203 1.27 -19.57 -10.61
CA LYS A 203 0.63 -20.73 -9.97
C LYS A 203 1.30 -21.07 -8.64
N SER A 204 2.62 -21.10 -8.61
CA SER A 204 3.38 -21.37 -7.38
C SER A 204 3.23 -20.24 -6.37
N HIS A 205 3.21 -19.00 -6.84
CA HIS A 205 2.99 -17.82 -6.02
C HIS A 205 1.61 -17.85 -5.34
N ILE A 206 0.55 -18.10 -6.10
CA ILE A 206 -0.81 -18.22 -5.55
C ILE A 206 -0.97 -19.44 -4.64
N ALA A 207 -0.22 -20.52 -4.86
CA ALA A 207 -0.27 -21.70 -3.99
C ALA A 207 0.12 -21.36 -2.53
N ILE A 208 1.13 -20.52 -2.34
CA ILE A 208 1.56 -20.04 -1.01
C ILE A 208 0.40 -19.34 -0.30
N HIS A 209 -0.29 -18.43 -0.99
CA HIS A 209 -1.43 -17.73 -0.43
C HIS A 209 -2.64 -18.63 -0.20
N ARG A 210 -2.87 -19.61 -1.10
CA ARG A 210 -3.93 -20.62 -0.94
C ARG A 210 -3.76 -21.43 0.33
N ASP A 211 -2.54 -21.85 0.61
CA ASP A 211 -2.22 -22.58 1.84
C ASP A 211 -2.45 -21.71 3.07
N LYS A 212 -2.08 -20.44 3.01
CA LYS A 212 -2.33 -19.46 4.08
C LYS A 212 -3.83 -19.27 4.34
N PHE A 213 -4.65 -19.07 3.29
CA PHE A 213 -6.11 -18.95 3.41
C PHE A 213 -6.72 -20.21 4.04
N LEU A 214 -6.25 -21.38 3.66
CA LEU A 214 -6.74 -22.64 4.20
C LEU A 214 -6.37 -22.82 5.68
N HIS A 215 -5.10 -22.59 6.03
CA HIS A 215 -4.62 -22.86 7.39
C HIS A 215 -5.04 -21.79 8.41
N GLU A 216 -5.03 -20.52 8.05
CA GLU A 216 -5.31 -19.43 9.00
C GLU A 216 -6.80 -19.06 9.06
N LYS A 217 -7.53 -19.18 7.95
CA LYS A 217 -8.93 -18.76 7.85
C LYS A 217 -9.91 -19.91 7.60
N ASN A 218 -9.43 -21.11 7.27
CA ASN A 218 -10.25 -22.24 6.77
C ASN A 218 -11.10 -21.84 5.55
N LYS A 219 -10.54 -21.03 4.64
CA LYS A 219 -11.18 -20.47 3.45
C LYS A 219 -10.45 -20.92 2.19
N LYS A 220 -11.09 -20.77 1.03
CA LYS A 220 -10.51 -21.15 -0.26
C LYS A 220 -10.14 -19.91 -1.06
N LEU A 221 -8.95 -19.92 -1.69
CA LEU A 221 -8.51 -18.95 -2.67
C LEU A 221 -8.35 -19.63 -4.03
N GLN A 222 -8.89 -19.04 -5.10
CA GLN A 222 -8.75 -19.50 -6.47
C GLN A 222 -8.34 -18.35 -7.38
N LEU A 223 -7.49 -18.66 -8.35
CA LEU A 223 -7.05 -17.75 -9.40
C LEU A 223 -7.74 -18.13 -10.73
N LEU A 224 -8.28 -17.11 -11.41
CA LEU A 224 -8.79 -17.17 -12.78
C LEU A 224 -7.98 -16.19 -13.65
N ILE A 225 -7.51 -16.68 -14.81
CA ILE A 225 -6.75 -15.89 -15.79
C ILE A 225 -7.42 -16.09 -17.16
#